data_0fa2ce9f4ab459d3d98460f9ada4af85
#
_entry.id   0fa2ce9f4ab459d3d98460f9ada4af85
#
_cell.length_a   1.000
_cell.length_b   1.000
_cell.length_c   1.000
_cell.angle_alpha   90.00
_cell.angle_beta   90.00
_cell.angle_gamma   90.00
#
_symmetry.space_group_name_H-M   'P 1'
#
loop_
_entity.id
_entity.type
_entity.pdbx_description
1 polymer ?
#
loop_
_entity_poly.entity_id
_entity_poly.type
_entity_poly.pdbx_seq_one_letter_code
_entity_poly.pdbx_strand_id
1 'polypeptide(L)'
;MALEYYDIVLSSCAYDKYTEKKLGFSKIFIVDPEHDKNIIYSSDKRAMHMVKDNSVSAVICIDYEIDKKLVQLMGKNNTILCIPLPSAKQRFALSKDLYRLQNLFAYALKSKVRTTFISLAASQEYMCSYMQLIEFAKFVGATEDYARLCISEFTASAFNLAENEMK
;
A
#
# COMPACT_ATOMS: atom_id res chain seq x y z
N MET A 1 -21.88 -9.25 5.33
CA MET A 1 -21.20 -8.10 5.98
C MET A 1 -20.82 -7.10 4.89
N ALA A 2 -21.02 -5.81 5.12
CA ALA A 2 -20.51 -4.80 4.20
C ALA A 2 -18.98 -4.79 4.30
N LEU A 3 -18.28 -4.72 3.14
CA LEU A 3 -16.83 -4.56 3.14
C LEU A 3 -16.48 -3.16 3.66
N GLU A 4 -15.51 -3.09 4.56
CA GLU A 4 -14.91 -1.84 5.02
C GLU A 4 -13.67 -1.54 4.19
N TYR A 5 -13.55 -0.31 3.71
CA TYR A 5 -12.42 0.12 2.88
C TYR A 5 -11.51 1.07 3.67
N TYR A 6 -10.22 1.00 3.38
CA TYR A 6 -9.17 1.71 4.10
C TYR A 6 -8.18 2.35 3.12
N ASP A 7 -7.57 3.45 3.53
CA ASP A 7 -6.47 4.09 2.81
C ASP A 7 -5.31 4.40 3.76
N ILE A 8 -4.16 4.68 3.17
CA ILE A 8 -2.93 5.08 3.87
C ILE A 8 -2.46 6.41 3.29
N VAL A 9 -2.26 7.40 4.16
CA VAL A 9 -1.75 8.73 3.82
C VAL A 9 -0.51 9.07 4.64
N LEU A 10 0.29 10.02 4.15
CA LEU A 10 1.46 10.50 4.89
C LEU A 10 1.06 11.37 6.09
N SER A 11 1.91 11.42 7.11
CA SER A 11 1.73 12.23 8.31
C SER A 11 1.62 13.74 8.03
N SER A 12 2.10 14.20 6.88
CA SER A 12 1.92 15.57 6.40
C SER A 12 0.52 15.86 5.84
N CYS A 13 -0.31 14.83 5.63
CA CYS A 13 -1.65 14.98 5.07
C CYS A 13 -2.65 15.38 6.16
N ALA A 14 -3.03 16.65 6.19
CA ALA A 14 -4.13 17.12 7.04
C ALA A 14 -5.47 16.86 6.32
N TYR A 15 -6.37 16.13 6.97
CA TYR A 15 -7.73 15.88 6.50
C TYR A 15 -8.70 15.81 7.70
N ASP A 16 -10.00 15.88 7.43
CA ASP A 16 -11.05 15.76 8.44
C ASP A 16 -11.88 14.46 8.28
N LYS A 17 -12.65 14.09 9.30
CA LYS A 17 -13.53 12.91 9.28
C LYS A 17 -14.61 12.97 8.17
N TYR A 18 -14.96 14.16 7.72
CA TYR A 18 -15.89 14.34 6.60
C TYR A 18 -15.25 13.85 5.29
N THR A 19 -13.95 14.09 5.12
CA THR A 19 -13.17 13.61 3.98
C THR A 19 -13.15 12.08 3.91
N GLU A 20 -12.93 11.37 5.02
CA GLU A 20 -13.00 9.90 5.06
C GLU A 20 -14.33 9.41 4.50
N LYS A 21 -15.44 9.92 5.03
CA LYS A 21 -16.78 9.53 4.61
C LYS A 21 -17.07 9.89 3.15
N LYS A 22 -16.64 11.08 2.70
CA LYS A 22 -16.81 11.54 1.31
C LYS A 22 -16.06 10.66 0.31
N LEU A 23 -14.86 10.18 0.68
CA LEU A 23 -14.05 9.29 -0.14
C LEU A 23 -14.48 7.82 -0.03
N GLY A 24 -15.41 7.51 0.88
CA GLY A 24 -15.99 6.19 1.06
C GLY A 24 -15.14 5.22 1.89
N PHE A 25 -14.21 5.74 2.69
CA PHE A 25 -13.40 4.93 3.60
C PHE A 25 -14.06 4.78 4.98
N SER A 26 -13.85 3.63 5.59
CA SER A 26 -14.22 3.37 6.99
C SER A 26 -13.20 3.99 7.94
N LYS A 27 -11.92 4.00 7.54
CA LYS A 27 -10.81 4.64 8.25
C LYS A 27 -9.67 4.92 7.28
N ILE A 28 -8.94 5.99 7.54
CA ILE A 28 -7.69 6.34 6.87
C ILE A 28 -6.56 6.25 7.89
N PHE A 29 -5.52 5.51 7.55
CA PHE A 29 -4.33 5.37 8.38
C PHE A 29 -3.29 6.42 8.01
N ILE A 30 -2.75 7.08 9.03
CA ILE A 30 -1.67 8.06 8.86
C ILE A 30 -0.35 7.36 9.14
N VAL A 31 0.61 7.49 8.24
CA VAL A 31 1.93 6.90 8.38
C VAL A 31 3.05 7.93 8.26
N ASP A 32 4.11 7.69 8.98
CA ASP A 32 5.39 8.36 8.83
C ASP A 32 6.49 7.29 8.63
N PRO A 33 6.73 6.87 7.36
CA PRO A 33 7.64 5.75 7.10
C PRO A 33 9.10 5.97 7.54
N GLU A 34 9.47 7.21 7.90
CA GLU A 34 10.80 7.51 8.44
C GLU A 34 10.89 7.20 9.94
N HIS A 35 9.76 7.27 10.66
CA HIS A 35 9.69 7.11 12.11
C HIS A 35 8.88 5.89 12.55
N ASP A 36 7.97 5.39 11.70
CA ASP A 36 7.17 4.20 12.00
C ASP A 36 8.04 2.94 12.00
N LYS A 37 7.98 2.18 13.10
CA LYS A 37 8.77 0.95 13.25
C LYS A 37 8.27 -0.21 12.40
N ASN A 38 6.98 -0.20 12.04
CA ASN A 38 6.29 -1.34 11.42
C ASN A 38 6.12 -1.19 9.90
N ILE A 39 6.49 -0.03 9.34
CA ILE A 39 6.35 0.28 7.92
C ILE A 39 7.66 0.85 7.42
N ILE A 40 8.11 0.39 6.24
CA ILE A 40 9.39 0.82 5.67
C ILE A 40 9.26 1.01 4.15
N TYR A 41 10.06 1.90 3.57
CA TYR A 41 10.20 2.00 2.13
C TYR A 41 11.04 0.86 1.55
N SER A 42 10.68 0.36 0.36
CA SER A 42 11.43 -0.68 -0.35
C SER A 42 12.87 -0.25 -0.68
N SER A 43 13.11 1.05 -0.85
CA SER A 43 14.41 1.65 -1.10
C SER A 43 15.31 1.79 0.13
N ASP A 44 14.78 1.60 1.34
CA ASP A 44 15.57 1.62 2.56
C ASP A 44 16.52 0.41 2.61
N LYS A 45 17.79 0.65 2.86
CA LYS A 45 18.82 -0.40 2.95
C LYS A 45 18.54 -1.44 4.04
N ARG A 46 17.73 -1.08 5.04
CA ARG A 46 17.33 -1.98 6.15
C ARG A 46 16.13 -2.87 5.79
N ALA A 47 15.40 -2.57 4.70
CA ALA A 47 14.14 -3.26 4.35
C ALA A 47 14.30 -4.79 4.32
N MET A 48 15.36 -5.28 3.68
CA MET A 48 15.67 -6.71 3.60
C MET A 48 15.84 -7.37 4.98
N HIS A 49 16.55 -6.69 5.87
CA HIS A 49 16.81 -7.18 7.23
C HIS A 49 15.53 -7.15 8.06
N MET A 50 14.82 -6.04 8.05
CA MET A 50 13.59 -5.86 8.83
C MET A 50 12.48 -6.83 8.40
N VAL A 51 12.34 -7.09 7.09
CA VAL A 51 11.39 -8.11 6.61
C VAL A 51 11.84 -9.51 7.05
N LYS A 52 13.14 -9.83 6.97
CA LYS A 52 13.68 -11.11 7.41
C LYS A 52 13.41 -11.38 8.89
N ASP A 53 13.53 -10.36 9.71
CA ASP A 53 13.37 -10.45 11.17
C ASP A 53 11.91 -10.29 11.63
N ASN A 54 10.94 -10.21 10.67
CA ASN A 54 9.53 -9.95 10.95
C ASN A 54 9.27 -8.67 11.76
N SER A 55 10.17 -7.68 11.67
CA SER A 55 10.02 -6.43 12.42
C SER A 55 9.20 -5.37 11.71
N VAL A 56 8.69 -5.67 10.49
CA VAL A 56 7.81 -4.79 9.73
C VAL A 56 6.60 -5.54 9.20
N SER A 57 5.44 -4.90 9.26
CA SER A 57 4.18 -5.41 8.73
C SER A 57 3.97 -5.08 7.24
N ALA A 58 4.54 -3.95 6.79
CA ALA A 58 4.35 -3.49 5.43
C ALA A 58 5.60 -2.83 4.84
N VAL A 59 5.75 -2.97 3.52
CA VAL A 59 6.79 -2.32 2.71
C VAL A 59 6.11 -1.45 1.65
N ILE A 60 6.44 -0.16 1.59
CA ILE A 60 5.93 0.79 0.59
C ILE A 60 6.91 0.86 -0.58
N CYS A 61 6.44 0.63 -1.81
CA CYS A 61 7.23 0.70 -3.03
C CYS A 61 6.78 1.88 -3.90
N ILE A 62 7.49 3.03 -3.81
CA ILE A 62 7.11 4.28 -4.49
C ILE A 62 7.49 4.28 -5.96
N ASP A 63 8.65 3.74 -6.29
CA ASP A 63 9.25 3.76 -7.63
C ASP A 63 8.90 2.54 -8.49
N TYR A 64 8.06 1.64 -7.93
CA TYR A 64 7.68 0.36 -8.53
C TYR A 64 8.86 -0.56 -8.88
N GLU A 65 10.03 -0.27 -8.34
CA GLU A 65 11.22 -1.11 -8.41
C GLU A 65 11.50 -1.74 -7.05
N ILE A 66 11.63 -3.06 -7.01
CA ILE A 66 11.89 -3.79 -5.77
C ILE A 66 12.79 -4.99 -6.04
N ASP A 67 13.67 -5.29 -5.11
CA ASP A 67 14.49 -6.50 -5.18
C ASP A 67 13.59 -7.74 -5.12
N LYS A 68 13.77 -8.64 -6.07
CA LYS A 68 13.02 -9.91 -6.14
C LYS A 68 13.20 -10.76 -4.87
N LYS A 69 14.37 -10.71 -4.24
CA LYS A 69 14.62 -11.42 -2.98
C LYS A 69 13.78 -10.83 -1.84
N LEU A 70 13.64 -9.51 -1.82
CA LEU A 70 12.79 -8.84 -0.83
C LEU A 70 11.32 -9.27 -1.00
N VAL A 71 10.79 -9.29 -2.23
CA VAL A 71 9.42 -9.77 -2.49
C VAL A 71 9.23 -11.22 -2.04
N GLN A 72 10.20 -12.10 -2.33
CA GLN A 72 10.13 -13.50 -1.88
C GLN A 72 10.12 -13.64 -0.35
N LEU A 73 10.91 -12.82 0.35
CA LEU A 73 10.91 -12.77 1.81
C LEU A 73 9.58 -12.27 2.36
N MET A 74 9.01 -11.22 1.76
CA MET A 74 7.69 -10.71 2.13
C MET A 74 6.62 -11.79 2.05
N GLY A 75 6.62 -12.60 0.97
CA GLY A 75 5.67 -13.71 0.82
C GLY A 75 5.83 -14.80 1.90
N LYS A 76 7.08 -15.07 2.34
CA LYS A 76 7.36 -16.03 3.42
C LYS A 76 6.94 -15.51 4.81
N ASN A 77 7.09 -14.22 5.03
CA ASN A 77 6.91 -13.59 6.34
C ASN A 77 5.55 -12.87 6.47
N ASN A 78 4.65 -13.06 5.48
CA ASN A 78 3.34 -12.42 5.44
C ASN A 78 3.39 -10.86 5.48
N THR A 79 4.52 -10.26 5.13
CA THR A 79 4.66 -8.81 5.01
C THR A 79 3.86 -8.29 3.81
N ILE A 80 3.17 -7.18 3.97
CA ILE A 80 2.28 -6.63 2.95
C ILE A 80 3.05 -5.67 2.04
N LEU A 81 2.83 -5.77 0.74
CA LEU A 81 3.34 -4.81 -0.24
C LEU A 81 2.31 -3.69 -0.42
N CYS A 82 2.69 -2.46 -0.10
CA CYS A 82 1.90 -1.26 -0.34
C CYS A 82 2.37 -0.57 -1.63
N ILE A 83 1.47 -0.46 -2.60
CA ILE A 83 1.71 0.19 -3.89
C ILE A 83 0.96 1.51 -3.92
N PRO A 84 1.65 2.66 -3.85
CA PRO A 84 1.00 3.95 -3.93
C PRO A 84 0.47 4.24 -5.32
N LEU A 85 -0.66 4.94 -5.39
CA LEU A 85 -1.16 5.51 -6.63
C LEU A 85 -0.20 6.60 -7.12
N PRO A 86 0.17 6.65 -8.42
CA PRO A 86 1.03 7.70 -8.94
C PRO A 86 0.45 9.08 -8.67
N SER A 87 1.25 10.00 -8.14
CA SER A 87 0.83 11.39 -7.97
C SER A 87 0.48 12.01 -9.34
N ALA A 88 -0.33 13.07 -9.34
CA ALA A 88 -0.75 13.75 -10.57
C ALA A 88 0.46 14.20 -11.44
N LYS A 89 1.61 14.50 -10.82
CA LYS A 89 2.86 14.85 -11.53
C LYS A 89 3.51 13.65 -12.22
N GLN A 90 3.35 12.45 -11.66
CA GLN A 90 3.90 11.20 -12.22
C GLN A 90 3.02 10.60 -13.32
N ARG A 91 1.73 11.00 -13.40
CA ARG A 91 0.79 10.48 -14.41
C ARG A 91 1.21 10.72 -15.85
N PHE A 92 2.04 11.69 -16.13
CA PHE A 92 2.56 11.96 -17.48
C PHE A 92 3.76 11.09 -17.89
N ALA A 93 4.40 10.39 -16.95
CA ALA A 93 5.52 9.46 -17.23
C ALA A 93 5.04 8.00 -17.39
N LEU A 94 3.75 7.77 -17.43
CA LEU A 94 3.03 6.51 -17.16
C LEU A 94 3.38 5.30 -18.04
N SER A 95 3.93 5.42 -19.23
CA SER A 95 4.12 4.23 -20.08
C SER A 95 5.20 3.28 -19.53
N LYS A 96 6.32 3.84 -19.05
CA LYS A 96 7.43 3.04 -18.49
C LYS A 96 7.10 2.57 -17.07
N ASP A 97 6.51 3.44 -16.27
CA ASP A 97 6.14 3.15 -14.90
C ASP A 97 4.97 2.18 -14.81
N LEU A 98 4.03 2.22 -15.76
CA LEU A 98 2.95 1.23 -15.84
C LEU A 98 3.48 -0.18 -16.06
N TYR A 99 4.44 -0.37 -16.97
CA TYR A 99 5.04 -1.68 -17.21
C TYR A 99 5.77 -2.21 -15.97
N ARG A 100 6.50 -1.35 -15.26
CA ARG A 100 7.16 -1.71 -14.00
C ARG A 100 6.14 -2.11 -12.93
N LEU A 101 5.08 -1.32 -12.80
CA LEU A 101 4.00 -1.56 -11.85
C LEU A 101 3.29 -2.89 -12.11
N GLN A 102 2.92 -3.17 -13.37
CA GLN A 102 2.29 -4.43 -13.75
C GLN A 102 3.21 -5.63 -13.48
N ASN A 103 4.50 -5.51 -13.78
CA ASN A 103 5.49 -6.55 -13.50
C ASN A 103 5.67 -6.77 -11.99
N LEU A 104 5.74 -5.69 -11.21
CA LEU A 104 5.81 -5.76 -9.76
C LEU A 104 4.61 -6.50 -9.18
N PHE A 105 3.40 -6.10 -9.59
CA PHE A 105 2.17 -6.71 -9.11
C PHE A 105 2.07 -8.19 -9.50
N ALA A 106 2.34 -8.53 -10.77
CA ALA A 106 2.36 -9.91 -11.23
C ALA A 106 3.37 -10.78 -10.46
N TYR A 107 4.56 -10.21 -10.17
CA TYR A 107 5.58 -10.90 -9.40
C TYR A 107 5.18 -11.07 -7.93
N ALA A 108 4.56 -10.07 -7.33
CA ALA A 108 4.03 -10.14 -5.96
C ALA A 108 2.96 -11.25 -5.85
N LEU A 109 2.01 -11.31 -6.79
CA LEU A 109 1.00 -12.38 -6.85
C LEU A 109 1.65 -13.78 -6.95
N LYS A 110 2.63 -13.94 -7.87
CA LYS A 110 3.37 -15.20 -8.03
C LYS A 110 4.12 -15.60 -6.75
N SER A 111 4.61 -14.64 -6.01
CA SER A 111 5.33 -14.83 -4.74
C SER A 111 4.39 -14.94 -3.53
N LYS A 112 3.06 -14.94 -3.75
CA LYS A 112 2.01 -14.99 -2.71
C LYS A 112 2.10 -13.83 -1.71
N VAL A 113 2.59 -12.67 -2.14
CA VAL A 113 2.64 -11.47 -1.32
C VAL A 113 1.26 -10.80 -1.34
N ARG A 114 0.69 -10.57 -0.17
CA ARG A 114 -0.50 -9.75 -0.03
C ARG A 114 -0.16 -8.31 -0.44
N THR A 115 -0.93 -7.75 -1.35
CA THR A 115 -0.65 -6.42 -1.92
C THR A 115 -1.83 -5.50 -1.66
N THR A 116 -1.57 -4.28 -1.23
CA THR A 116 -2.58 -3.23 -1.12
C THR A 116 -2.22 -2.04 -2.00
N PHE A 117 -3.25 -1.35 -2.49
CA PHE A 117 -3.12 -0.11 -3.24
C PHE A 117 -3.58 1.04 -2.35
N ILE A 118 -2.79 2.11 -2.29
CA ILE A 118 -2.96 3.21 -1.35
C ILE A 118 -2.80 4.55 -2.06
N SER A 119 -3.36 5.63 -1.53
CA SER A 119 -3.12 6.95 -2.09
C SER A 119 -1.74 7.48 -1.73
N LEU A 120 -1.24 7.20 -0.53
CA LEU A 120 -0.02 7.77 0.07
C LEU A 120 0.03 9.29 -0.10
N ALA A 121 -1.12 9.96 0.03
CA ALA A 121 -1.28 11.37 -0.22
C ALA A 121 -0.55 12.20 0.83
N ALA A 122 0.18 13.23 0.38
CA ALA A 122 0.83 14.23 1.24
C ALA A 122 -0.11 15.41 1.58
N SER A 123 -1.22 15.54 0.88
CA SER A 123 -2.25 16.54 1.13
C SER A 123 -3.62 16.04 0.67
N GLN A 124 -4.69 16.62 1.21
CA GLN A 124 -6.08 16.20 0.95
C GLN A 124 -6.46 16.19 -0.55
N GLU A 125 -5.92 17.10 -1.34
CA GLU A 125 -6.18 17.20 -2.79
C GLU A 125 -5.66 16.00 -3.61
N TYR A 126 -4.69 15.25 -3.06
CA TYR A 126 -4.13 14.05 -3.69
C TYR A 126 -4.74 12.75 -3.16
N MET A 127 -5.64 12.82 -2.20
CA MET A 127 -6.35 11.65 -1.72
C MET A 127 -7.29 11.11 -2.80
N CYS A 128 -7.36 9.79 -2.89
CA CYS A 128 -8.21 9.08 -3.83
C CYS A 128 -9.41 8.49 -3.09
N SER A 129 -10.56 8.33 -3.76
CA SER A 129 -11.65 7.54 -3.22
C SER A 129 -11.34 6.04 -3.30
N TYR A 130 -12.04 5.24 -2.47
CA TYR A 130 -11.87 3.78 -2.53
C TYR A 130 -12.17 3.20 -3.92
N MET A 131 -13.13 3.79 -4.64
CA MET A 131 -13.44 3.38 -6.01
C MET A 131 -12.27 3.63 -6.97
N GLN A 132 -11.59 4.77 -6.84
CA GLN A 132 -10.41 5.06 -7.67
C GLN A 132 -9.26 4.08 -7.37
N LEU A 133 -9.08 3.67 -6.12
CA LEU A 133 -8.08 2.66 -5.75
C LEU A 133 -8.46 1.27 -6.32
N ILE A 134 -9.74 0.89 -6.27
CA ILE A 134 -10.22 -0.36 -6.89
C ILE A 134 -9.97 -0.35 -8.40
N GLU A 135 -10.38 0.71 -9.10
CA GLU A 135 -10.19 0.83 -10.54
C GLU A 135 -8.70 0.85 -10.92
N PHE A 136 -7.85 1.47 -10.11
CA PHE A 136 -6.41 1.42 -10.29
C PHE A 136 -5.85 0.01 -10.13
N ALA A 137 -6.27 -0.72 -9.11
CA ALA A 137 -5.85 -2.11 -8.92
C ALA A 137 -6.26 -2.99 -10.11
N LYS A 138 -7.48 -2.81 -10.63
CA LYS A 138 -7.96 -3.51 -11.85
C LYS A 138 -7.14 -3.14 -13.08
N PHE A 139 -6.81 -1.86 -13.26
CA PHE A 139 -5.97 -1.38 -14.34
C PHE A 139 -4.56 -1.99 -14.32
N VAL A 140 -4.04 -2.27 -13.13
CA VAL A 140 -2.74 -2.95 -12.94
C VAL A 140 -2.83 -4.45 -13.22
N GLY A 141 -4.02 -5.04 -13.22
CA GLY A 141 -4.24 -6.44 -13.55
C GLY A 141 -4.91 -7.27 -12.45
N ALA A 142 -5.40 -6.65 -11.38
CA ALA A 142 -6.18 -7.35 -10.36
C ALA A 142 -7.58 -7.70 -10.89
N THR A 143 -8.12 -8.84 -10.45
CA THR A 143 -9.57 -9.08 -10.56
C THR A 143 -10.33 -8.14 -9.61
N GLU A 144 -11.62 -7.89 -9.86
CA GLU A 144 -12.39 -7.02 -9.00
C GLU A 144 -12.44 -7.50 -7.55
N ASP A 145 -12.66 -8.79 -7.32
CA ASP A 145 -12.68 -9.37 -5.98
C ASP A 145 -11.35 -9.20 -5.26
N TYR A 146 -10.23 -9.43 -5.96
CA TYR A 146 -8.90 -9.24 -5.40
C TYR A 146 -8.61 -7.75 -5.13
N ALA A 147 -9.02 -6.84 -6.02
CA ALA A 147 -8.88 -5.41 -5.81
C ALA A 147 -9.64 -4.92 -4.56
N ARG A 148 -10.85 -5.45 -4.32
CA ARG A 148 -11.62 -5.17 -3.10
C ARG A 148 -10.91 -5.69 -1.85
N LEU A 149 -10.35 -6.91 -1.87
CA LEU A 149 -9.55 -7.46 -0.77
C LEU A 149 -8.30 -6.62 -0.50
N CYS A 150 -7.62 -6.15 -1.55
CA CYS A 150 -6.45 -5.29 -1.42
C CYS A 150 -6.74 -4.05 -0.57
N ILE A 151 -7.88 -3.38 -0.81
CA ILE A 151 -8.20 -2.08 -0.20
C ILE A 151 -8.98 -2.24 1.11
N SER A 152 -9.47 -3.44 1.41
CA SER A 152 -10.15 -3.77 2.66
C SER A 152 -9.23 -4.54 3.62
N GLU A 153 -9.24 -5.84 3.52
CA GLU A 153 -8.59 -6.74 4.48
C GLU A 153 -7.06 -6.58 4.53
N PHE A 154 -6.41 -6.40 3.37
CA PHE A 154 -4.95 -6.32 3.36
C PHE A 154 -4.45 -4.99 3.89
N THR A 155 -5.16 -3.89 3.60
CA THR A 155 -4.84 -2.58 4.20
C THR A 155 -5.05 -2.62 5.71
N ALA A 156 -6.17 -3.14 6.20
CA ALA A 156 -6.41 -3.30 7.62
C ALA A 156 -5.34 -4.16 8.29
N SER A 157 -4.95 -5.28 7.67
CA SER A 157 -3.93 -6.18 8.20
C SER A 157 -2.54 -5.55 8.30
N ALA A 158 -2.20 -4.60 7.40
CA ALA A 158 -0.94 -3.87 7.47
C ALA A 158 -0.82 -3.06 8.78
N PHE A 159 -1.95 -2.63 9.36
CA PHE A 159 -2.00 -1.82 10.58
C PHE A 159 -2.41 -2.58 11.84
N ASN A 160 -3.25 -3.59 11.76
CA ASN A 160 -3.68 -4.35 12.93
C ASN A 160 -2.53 -5.10 13.62
N LEU A 161 -1.46 -5.43 12.88
CA LEU A 161 -0.23 -5.96 13.47
C LEU A 161 0.51 -4.88 14.29
N ALA A 162 0.35 -3.61 13.94
CA ALA A 162 0.95 -2.49 14.66
C ALA A 162 0.21 -2.13 15.98
N GLU A 163 -1.11 -2.31 16.04
CA GLU A 163 -1.90 -2.01 17.25
C GLU A 163 -1.75 -3.09 18.34
N ASN A 164 -1.39 -4.32 17.97
CA ASN A 164 -1.24 -5.42 18.94
C ASN A 164 0.12 -5.43 19.68
N GLU A 165 1.12 -4.68 19.20
CA GLU A 165 2.43 -4.57 19.87
C GLU A 165 2.51 -3.36 20.83
N MET A 166 1.48 -2.50 20.87
CA MET A 166 1.40 -1.35 21.78
C MET A 166 0.55 -1.62 23.04
N LYS A 167 0.16 -2.87 23.29
CA LYS A 167 -0.44 -3.35 24.53
C LYS A 167 0.57 -4.21 25.29
#